data_31318b21e5c0c593dfec9ec27a9a4059
#
_entry.id   31318b21e5c0c593dfec9ec27a9a4059
#
_cell.length_a   1.000
_cell.length_b   1.000
_cell.length_c   1.000
_cell.angle_alpha   90.00
_cell.angle_beta   90.00
_cell.angle_gamma   90.00
#
_symmetry.space_group_name_H-M   'P 1'
#
loop_
_entity.id
_entity.type
_entity.pdbx_description
1 polymer ?
#
loop_
_entity_poly.entity_id
_entity_poly.type
_entity_poly.pdbx_seq_one_letter_code
_entity_poly.pdbx_strand_id
1 'polypeptide(L)'
;LHAALRFKRPVYIELPRDIVNLPGIAHHRTLELREASDPQALRAALAEAAEMINAARQPVILADVEIHRFGLQPELLALAQRTNIPVAATILGKSVIAEHYPFYLGVYEGAMGRADVRRYVESSDCLILLGAFMSDTNLGVFTARLDPGRSIYTTSEKLSIRYHTYEEVGFKDFVRGLLRAKL
;
A
#
# COMPACT_ATOMS: atom_id res chain seq x y z
N LEU A 1 -3.70 -21.52 3.40
CA LEU A 1 -3.60 -20.75 4.65
C LEU A 1 -2.37 -19.84 4.68
N HIS A 2 -1.20 -20.29 4.17
CA HIS A 2 0.01 -19.46 4.09
C HIS A 2 -0.24 -18.13 3.36
N ALA A 3 -0.87 -18.16 2.19
CA ALA A 3 -1.21 -16.96 1.43
C ALA A 3 -2.15 -16.02 2.21
N ALA A 4 -3.15 -16.58 2.94
CA ALA A 4 -4.03 -15.79 3.77
C ALA A 4 -3.28 -15.02 4.87
N LEU A 5 -2.31 -15.67 5.51
CA LEU A 5 -1.50 -15.05 6.56
C LEU A 5 -0.50 -14.03 6.00
N ARG A 6 0.14 -14.37 4.88
CA ARG A 6 1.17 -13.53 4.24
C ARG A 6 0.57 -12.24 3.67
N PHE A 7 -0.48 -12.36 2.86
CA PHE A 7 -1.07 -11.22 2.15
C PHE A 7 -2.25 -10.58 2.87
N LYS A 8 -2.68 -11.16 4.01
CA LYS A 8 -3.86 -10.70 4.75
C LYS A 8 -5.11 -10.61 3.88
N ARG A 9 -5.29 -11.61 2.99
CA ARG A 9 -6.39 -11.69 2.02
C ARG A 9 -7.20 -12.96 2.22
N PRO A 10 -8.48 -12.98 1.81
CA PRO A 10 -9.28 -14.21 1.80
C PRO A 10 -8.65 -15.27 0.91
N VAL A 11 -8.80 -16.53 1.29
CA VAL A 11 -8.46 -17.69 0.48
C VAL A 11 -9.69 -18.58 0.31
N TYR A 12 -9.82 -19.17 -0.86
CA TYR A 12 -10.83 -20.18 -1.13
C TYR A 12 -10.26 -21.58 -0.85
N ILE A 13 -10.99 -22.38 -0.10
CA ILE A 13 -10.62 -23.79 0.20
C ILE A 13 -11.77 -24.66 -0.25
N GLU A 14 -11.51 -25.53 -1.21
CA GLU A 14 -12.46 -26.53 -1.68
C GLU A 14 -12.17 -27.89 -1.04
N LEU A 15 -13.18 -28.46 -0.41
CA LEU A 15 -13.14 -29.81 0.18
C LEU A 15 -14.20 -30.66 -0.49
N PRO A 16 -13.83 -31.68 -1.29
CA PRO A 16 -14.78 -32.62 -1.87
C PRO A 16 -15.55 -33.34 -0.77
N ARG A 17 -16.87 -33.37 -0.89
CA ARG A 17 -17.75 -33.91 0.15
C ARG A 17 -17.57 -35.41 0.40
N ASP A 18 -17.23 -36.15 -0.63
CA ASP A 18 -17.05 -37.61 -0.63
C ASP A 18 -15.78 -38.06 0.10
N ILE A 19 -14.77 -37.17 0.22
CA ILE A 19 -13.51 -37.49 0.90
C ILE A 19 -13.39 -36.92 2.32
N VAL A 20 -14.38 -36.16 2.80
CA VAL A 20 -14.33 -35.52 4.12
C VAL A 20 -14.10 -36.51 5.27
N ASN A 21 -14.60 -37.75 5.14
CA ASN A 21 -14.49 -38.78 6.16
C ASN A 21 -13.30 -39.74 5.94
N LEU A 22 -12.47 -39.52 4.91
CA LEU A 22 -11.30 -40.36 4.70
C LEU A 22 -10.21 -40.05 5.73
N PRO A 23 -9.51 -41.07 6.26
CA PRO A 23 -8.39 -40.83 7.14
C PRO A 23 -7.29 -40.06 6.40
N GLY A 24 -6.89 -38.92 6.92
CA GLY A 24 -5.82 -38.08 6.38
C GLY A 24 -4.53 -38.23 7.17
N ILE A 25 -3.40 -38.06 6.49
CA ILE A 25 -2.10 -37.92 7.16
C ILE A 25 -1.85 -36.44 7.42
N ALA A 26 -1.96 -36.02 8.67
CA ALA A 26 -1.68 -34.64 9.06
C ALA A 26 -0.15 -34.46 9.21
N HIS A 27 0.47 -33.79 8.26
CA HIS A 27 1.81 -33.26 8.43
C HIS A 27 1.71 -31.85 9.05
N HIS A 28 1.94 -31.76 10.36
CA HIS A 28 1.98 -30.47 11.04
C HIS A 28 3.27 -29.74 10.61
N ARG A 29 3.12 -28.75 9.73
CA ARG A 29 4.19 -27.80 9.39
C ARG A 29 3.94 -26.51 10.11
N THR A 30 4.85 -26.10 10.99
CA THR A 30 4.90 -24.71 11.47
C THR A 30 5.30 -23.82 10.29
N LEU A 31 4.38 -22.95 9.87
CA LEU A 31 4.65 -22.00 8.79
C LEU A 31 5.45 -20.83 9.38
N GLU A 32 6.75 -20.81 9.17
CA GLU A 32 7.55 -19.61 9.42
C GLU A 32 7.27 -18.60 8.30
N LEU A 33 6.51 -17.56 8.61
CA LEU A 33 6.31 -16.41 7.73
C LEU A 33 7.50 -15.47 7.90
N ARG A 34 8.61 -15.74 7.22
CA ARG A 34 9.71 -14.80 7.11
C ARG A 34 9.33 -13.73 6.07
N GLU A 35 8.98 -12.56 6.56
CA GLU A 35 8.74 -11.35 5.75
C GLU A 35 9.94 -10.40 5.82
N ALA A 36 11.16 -10.90 6.01
CA ALA A 36 12.34 -10.05 6.04
C ALA A 36 12.72 -9.65 4.61
N SER A 37 12.77 -8.34 4.39
CA SER A 37 13.27 -7.79 3.14
C SER A 37 14.74 -8.09 2.92
N ASP A 38 15.17 -8.23 1.68
CA ASP A 38 16.59 -8.14 1.35
C ASP A 38 17.13 -6.76 1.76
N PRO A 39 18.18 -6.69 2.60
CA PRO A 39 18.66 -5.42 3.13
C PRO A 39 19.24 -4.48 2.06
N GLN A 40 19.77 -5.02 0.97
CA GLN A 40 20.33 -4.21 -0.11
C GLN A 40 19.23 -3.65 -1.00
N ALA A 41 18.25 -4.47 -1.39
CA ALA A 41 17.10 -4.04 -2.15
C ALA A 41 16.28 -3.00 -1.38
N LEU A 42 16.05 -3.21 -0.07
CA LEU A 42 15.35 -2.24 0.77
C LEU A 42 16.09 -0.89 0.85
N ARG A 43 17.41 -0.90 1.04
CA ARG A 43 18.18 0.35 1.06
C ARG A 43 18.12 1.09 -0.26
N ALA A 44 18.26 0.38 -1.39
CA ALA A 44 18.17 0.97 -2.71
C ALA A 44 16.80 1.57 -2.98
N ALA A 45 15.73 0.83 -2.68
CA ALA A 45 14.36 1.31 -2.82
C ALA A 45 14.06 2.55 -1.96
N LEU A 46 14.53 2.56 -0.71
CA LEU A 46 14.36 3.71 0.19
C LEU A 46 15.15 4.93 -0.27
N ALA A 47 16.34 4.75 -0.84
CA ALA A 47 17.13 5.85 -1.38
C ALA A 47 16.45 6.49 -2.59
N GLU A 48 15.97 5.70 -3.55
CA GLU A 48 15.23 6.18 -4.73
C GLU A 48 13.92 6.86 -4.33
N ALA A 49 13.17 6.25 -3.40
CA ALA A 49 11.92 6.84 -2.89
C ALA A 49 12.18 8.19 -2.19
N ALA A 50 13.21 8.29 -1.34
CA ALA A 50 13.54 9.52 -0.64
C ALA A 50 13.98 10.62 -1.61
N GLU A 51 14.76 10.29 -2.63
CA GLU A 51 15.15 11.23 -3.70
C GLU A 51 13.90 11.78 -4.40
N MET A 52 13.00 10.91 -4.82
CA MET A 52 11.77 11.28 -5.51
C MET A 52 10.86 12.15 -4.63
N ILE A 53 10.68 11.79 -3.36
CA ILE A 53 9.85 12.56 -2.41
C ILE A 53 10.45 13.93 -2.14
N ASN A 54 11.77 14.01 -1.92
CA ASN A 54 12.45 15.27 -1.60
C ASN A 54 12.54 16.23 -2.81
N ALA A 55 12.49 15.71 -4.04
CA ALA A 55 12.46 16.54 -5.25
C ALA A 55 11.04 17.04 -5.57
N ALA A 56 10.01 16.50 -4.95
CA ALA A 56 8.64 16.82 -5.26
C ALA A 56 8.21 18.19 -4.70
N ARG A 57 7.35 18.88 -5.44
CA ARG A 57 6.71 20.14 -5.02
C ARG A 57 5.32 19.93 -4.47
N GLN A 58 4.64 18.89 -4.95
CA GLN A 58 3.27 18.56 -4.57
C GLN A 58 3.13 17.05 -4.34
N PRO A 59 3.86 16.47 -3.38
CA PRO A 59 3.71 15.06 -3.06
C PRO A 59 2.35 14.80 -2.41
N VAL A 60 1.80 13.59 -2.59
CA VAL A 60 0.58 13.14 -1.92
C VAL A 60 0.68 11.66 -1.58
N ILE A 61 0.19 11.27 -0.42
CA ILE A 61 0.01 9.89 -0.02
C ILE A 61 -1.41 9.46 -0.38
N LEU A 62 -1.55 8.36 -1.12
CA LEU A 62 -2.81 7.67 -1.33
C LEU A 62 -2.77 6.34 -0.57
N ALA A 63 -3.45 6.31 0.59
CA ALA A 63 -3.45 5.17 1.49
C ALA A 63 -4.68 4.28 1.28
N ASP A 64 -4.49 2.98 1.37
CA ASP A 64 -5.56 2.01 1.14
C ASP A 64 -5.57 0.88 2.17
N VAL A 65 -6.40 -0.10 1.93
CA VAL A 65 -6.82 -1.17 2.83
C VAL A 65 -5.67 -1.99 3.42
N GLU A 66 -4.53 -2.15 2.75
CA GLU A 66 -3.41 -2.89 3.33
C GLU A 66 -2.76 -2.15 4.51
N ILE A 67 -2.91 -0.84 4.61
CA ILE A 67 -2.53 -0.10 5.83
C ILE A 67 -3.30 -0.66 7.05
N HIS A 68 -4.62 -0.89 6.93
CA HIS A 68 -5.40 -1.55 7.98
C HIS A 68 -4.96 -3.00 8.20
N ARG A 69 -4.89 -3.78 7.14
CA ARG A 69 -4.59 -5.21 7.21
C ARG A 69 -3.26 -5.52 7.87
N PHE A 70 -2.27 -4.63 7.67
CA PHE A 70 -0.94 -4.79 8.23
C PHE A 70 -0.71 -4.00 9.52
N GLY A 71 -1.72 -3.26 10.02
CA GLY A 71 -1.65 -2.49 11.25
C GLY A 71 -0.64 -1.34 11.19
N LEU A 72 -0.58 -0.64 10.03
CA LEU A 72 0.39 0.42 9.75
C LEU A 72 -0.20 1.84 9.87
N GLN A 73 -1.38 1.99 10.48
CA GLN A 73 -1.99 3.31 10.68
C GLN A 73 -1.12 4.25 11.52
N PRO A 74 -0.46 3.79 12.63
CA PRO A 74 0.45 4.66 13.37
C PRO A 74 1.64 5.14 12.53
N GLU A 75 2.22 4.26 11.71
CA GLU A 75 3.32 4.61 10.82
C GLU A 75 2.90 5.58 9.72
N LEU A 76 1.71 5.40 9.14
CA LEU A 76 1.13 6.33 8.17
C LEU A 76 0.96 7.72 8.78
N LEU A 77 0.34 7.80 9.96
CA LEU A 77 0.11 9.07 10.66
C LEU A 77 1.44 9.75 10.99
N ALA A 78 2.41 9.02 11.53
CA ALA A 78 3.73 9.55 11.87
C ALA A 78 4.49 10.03 10.62
N LEU A 79 4.39 9.33 9.49
CA LEU A 79 4.98 9.75 8.21
C LEU A 79 4.35 11.06 7.73
N ALA A 80 3.02 11.12 7.71
CA ALA A 80 2.28 12.31 7.28
C ALA A 80 2.58 13.53 8.17
N GLN A 81 2.62 13.36 9.48
CA GLN A 81 2.95 14.42 10.45
C GLN A 81 4.39 14.93 10.29
N ARG A 82 5.34 14.04 10.08
CA ARG A 82 6.75 14.41 9.94
C ARG A 82 7.04 15.14 8.64
N THR A 83 6.37 14.74 7.56
CA THR A 83 6.64 15.28 6.21
C THR A 83 5.69 16.39 5.80
N ASN A 84 4.59 16.57 6.52
CA ASN A 84 3.45 17.42 6.13
C ASN A 84 2.87 17.08 4.75
N ILE A 85 3.10 15.86 4.27
CA ILE A 85 2.53 15.40 3.00
C ILE A 85 1.03 15.12 3.22
N PRO A 86 0.15 15.70 2.39
CA PRO A 86 -1.29 15.44 2.46
C PRO A 86 -1.61 13.98 2.17
N VAL A 87 -2.68 13.48 2.80
CA VAL A 87 -3.14 12.10 2.68
C VAL A 87 -4.54 12.07 2.09
N ALA A 88 -4.71 11.33 1.02
CA ALA A 88 -6.01 10.85 0.54
C ALA A 88 -6.17 9.37 0.87
N ALA A 89 -7.38 8.90 1.05
CA ALA A 89 -7.69 7.49 1.15
C ALA A 89 -8.44 7.02 -0.10
N THR A 90 -8.27 5.76 -0.48
CA THR A 90 -9.18 5.14 -1.44
C THR A 90 -10.51 4.80 -0.79
N ILE A 91 -11.52 4.38 -1.56
CA ILE A 91 -12.80 3.95 -0.97
C ILE A 91 -12.64 2.73 -0.07
N LEU A 92 -11.80 1.76 -0.45
CA LEU A 92 -11.49 0.59 0.37
C LEU A 92 -10.60 0.93 1.58
N GLY A 93 -9.83 2.00 1.48
CA GLY A 93 -8.97 2.52 2.54
C GLY A 93 -9.63 3.55 3.44
N LYS A 94 -10.93 3.77 3.35
CA LYS A 94 -11.62 4.70 4.24
C LYS A 94 -11.32 4.37 5.71
N SER A 95 -11.03 5.41 6.51
CA SER A 95 -10.63 5.30 7.93
C SER A 95 -9.20 4.80 8.20
N VAL A 96 -8.32 4.69 7.20
CA VAL A 96 -6.88 4.40 7.42
C VAL A 96 -6.20 5.52 8.22
N ILE A 97 -6.77 6.72 8.13
CA ILE A 97 -6.39 7.91 8.92
C ILE A 97 -7.66 8.61 9.38
N ALA A 98 -7.60 9.31 10.50
CA ALA A 98 -8.75 10.05 11.00
C ALA A 98 -9.11 11.21 10.07
N GLU A 99 -10.39 11.34 9.70
CA GLU A 99 -10.85 12.34 8.74
C GLU A 99 -10.73 13.80 9.24
N HIS A 100 -10.56 13.98 10.55
CA HIS A 100 -10.27 15.30 11.15
C HIS A 100 -8.77 15.67 11.13
N TYR A 101 -7.91 14.81 10.59
CA TYR A 101 -6.49 15.12 10.43
C TYR A 101 -6.32 16.33 9.50
N PRO A 102 -5.56 17.38 9.89
CA PRO A 102 -5.53 18.66 9.15
C PRO A 102 -5.10 18.57 7.69
N PHE A 103 -4.29 17.56 7.34
CA PHE A 103 -3.82 17.32 5.98
C PHE A 103 -4.56 16.15 5.29
N TYR A 104 -5.73 15.73 5.82
CA TYR A 104 -6.56 14.75 5.14
C TYR A 104 -7.37 15.43 4.02
N LEU A 105 -7.15 14.97 2.79
CA LEU A 105 -7.81 15.54 1.61
C LEU A 105 -9.24 14.99 1.40
N GLY A 106 -9.46 13.75 1.79
CA GLY A 106 -10.70 13.03 1.53
C GLY A 106 -10.50 11.70 0.81
N VAL A 107 -11.61 11.14 0.31
CA VAL A 107 -11.60 9.90 -0.45
C VAL A 107 -11.34 10.18 -1.93
N TYR A 108 -10.36 9.47 -2.50
CA TYR A 108 -10.09 9.44 -3.93
C TYR A 108 -10.78 8.24 -4.59
N GLU A 109 -11.50 8.50 -5.66
CA GLU A 109 -12.26 7.49 -6.42
C GLU A 109 -12.36 7.90 -7.90
N GLY A 110 -11.25 8.29 -8.51
CA GLY A 110 -11.25 8.76 -9.90
C GLY A 110 -12.31 9.83 -10.17
N ALA A 111 -13.05 9.70 -11.28
CA ALA A 111 -14.11 10.64 -11.65
C ALA A 111 -15.37 10.54 -10.77
N MET A 112 -15.52 9.47 -9.98
CA MET A 112 -16.67 9.27 -9.10
C MET A 112 -16.50 9.99 -7.76
N GLY A 113 -15.25 10.32 -7.39
CA GLY A 113 -14.93 11.03 -6.16
C GLY A 113 -15.10 12.56 -6.27
N ARG A 114 -14.80 13.25 -5.17
CA ARG A 114 -14.82 14.72 -5.12
C ARG A 114 -13.80 15.30 -6.11
N ALA A 115 -14.24 16.30 -6.88
CA ALA A 115 -13.42 16.89 -7.95
C ALA A 115 -12.14 17.59 -7.44
N ASP A 116 -12.16 18.16 -6.24
CA ASP A 116 -10.99 18.79 -5.60
C ASP A 116 -9.96 17.75 -5.18
N VAL A 117 -10.37 16.66 -4.52
CA VAL A 117 -9.50 15.54 -4.14
C VAL A 117 -8.89 14.90 -5.39
N ARG A 118 -9.73 14.61 -6.40
CA ARG A 118 -9.27 14.06 -7.66
C ARG A 118 -8.20 14.92 -8.31
N ARG A 119 -8.46 16.23 -8.46
CA ARG A 119 -7.48 17.16 -9.06
C ARG A 119 -6.17 17.16 -8.31
N TYR A 120 -6.22 17.22 -6.99
CA TYR A 120 -5.01 17.25 -6.17
C TYR A 120 -4.18 15.98 -6.35
N VAL A 121 -4.79 14.81 -6.27
CA VAL A 121 -4.12 13.52 -6.43
C VAL A 121 -3.56 13.33 -7.84
N GLU A 122 -4.36 13.62 -8.88
CA GLU A 122 -3.96 13.41 -10.28
C GLU A 122 -2.95 14.45 -10.80
N SER A 123 -2.84 15.63 -10.15
CA SER A 123 -1.84 16.65 -10.47
C SER A 123 -0.54 16.51 -9.68
N SER A 124 -0.47 15.56 -8.75
CA SER A 124 0.72 15.31 -7.95
C SER A 124 1.93 14.98 -8.82
N ASP A 125 3.10 15.52 -8.45
CA ASP A 125 4.38 15.20 -9.07
C ASP A 125 5.11 14.04 -8.37
N CYS A 126 4.60 13.59 -7.20
CA CYS A 126 5.03 12.40 -6.48
C CYS A 126 3.85 11.75 -5.75
N LEU A 127 3.25 10.74 -6.37
CA LEU A 127 2.15 9.98 -5.80
C LEU A 127 2.67 8.76 -5.04
N ILE A 128 2.45 8.72 -3.72
CA ILE A 128 2.90 7.65 -2.83
C ILE A 128 1.72 6.75 -2.51
N LEU A 129 1.58 5.64 -3.24
CA LEU A 129 0.51 4.66 -3.11
C LEU A 129 0.90 3.61 -2.07
N LEU A 130 0.26 3.65 -0.90
CA LEU A 130 0.56 2.74 0.22
C LEU A 130 -0.54 1.71 0.41
N GLY A 131 -0.27 0.48 0.02
CA GLY A 131 -1.16 -0.66 0.18
C GLY A 131 -2.43 -0.58 -0.66
N ALA A 132 -2.34 0.05 -1.84
CA ALA A 132 -3.48 0.35 -2.68
C ALA A 132 -3.78 -0.78 -3.66
N PHE A 133 -5.05 -1.23 -3.70
CA PHE A 133 -5.55 -2.09 -4.75
C PHE A 133 -6.04 -1.25 -5.94
N MET A 134 -5.51 -1.54 -7.12
CA MET A 134 -5.94 -0.92 -8.37
C MET A 134 -7.18 -1.61 -8.94
N SER A 135 -8.24 -1.71 -8.10
CA SER A 135 -9.53 -2.25 -8.50
C SER A 135 -10.38 -1.22 -9.25
N ASP A 136 -11.40 -1.68 -9.95
CA ASP A 136 -12.41 -0.83 -10.57
C ASP A 136 -13.04 0.16 -9.57
N THR A 137 -13.38 -0.33 -8.37
CA THR A 137 -13.95 0.49 -7.30
C THR A 137 -13.00 1.63 -6.90
N ASN A 138 -11.73 1.34 -6.57
CA ASN A 138 -10.77 2.37 -6.15
C ASN A 138 -10.41 3.34 -7.28
N LEU A 139 -10.47 2.87 -8.53
CA LEU A 139 -10.14 3.67 -9.72
C LEU A 139 -11.37 4.38 -10.33
N GLY A 140 -12.51 4.37 -9.63
CA GLY A 140 -13.75 4.99 -10.10
C GLY A 140 -14.17 4.47 -11.47
N VAL A 141 -14.30 3.15 -11.60
CA VAL A 141 -14.57 2.42 -12.85
C VAL A 141 -13.55 2.81 -13.94
N PHE A 142 -12.27 2.73 -13.57
CA PHE A 142 -11.11 3.03 -14.44
C PHE A 142 -11.07 4.45 -15.02
N THR A 143 -11.67 5.41 -14.33
CA THR A 143 -11.59 6.83 -14.70
C THR A 143 -10.40 7.56 -14.07
N ALA A 144 -9.69 6.92 -13.14
CA ALA A 144 -8.49 7.45 -12.50
C ALA A 144 -7.36 7.68 -13.51
N ARG A 145 -6.67 8.82 -13.38
CA ARG A 145 -5.53 9.21 -14.23
C ARG A 145 -4.28 9.31 -13.39
N LEU A 146 -3.78 8.15 -12.96
CA LEU A 146 -2.55 8.04 -12.16
C LEU A 146 -1.38 7.74 -13.08
N ASP A 147 -0.30 8.52 -12.96
CA ASP A 147 0.91 8.36 -13.78
C ASP A 147 1.94 7.47 -13.06
N PRO A 148 2.23 6.25 -13.56
CA PRO A 148 3.25 5.40 -12.97
C PRO A 148 4.62 6.06 -12.93
N GLY A 149 4.96 6.91 -13.90
CA GLY A 149 6.24 7.64 -13.96
C GLY A 149 6.44 8.64 -12.82
N ARG A 150 5.37 8.98 -12.08
CA ARG A 150 5.40 9.86 -10.92
C ARG A 150 4.93 9.15 -9.64
N SER A 151 4.96 7.83 -9.62
CA SER A 151 4.40 7.05 -8.53
C SER A 151 5.45 6.19 -7.81
N ILE A 152 5.30 6.12 -6.49
CA ILE A 152 5.85 5.08 -5.63
C ILE A 152 4.67 4.18 -5.26
N TYR A 153 4.66 2.95 -5.74
CA TYR A 153 3.57 2.01 -5.53
C TYR A 153 4.03 0.80 -4.73
N THR A 154 3.49 0.62 -3.56
CA THR A 154 3.84 -0.51 -2.69
C THR A 154 2.61 -1.20 -2.12
N THR A 155 2.64 -2.53 -2.17
CA THR A 155 1.67 -3.45 -1.58
C THR A 155 2.40 -4.61 -0.90
N SER A 156 1.65 -5.53 -0.31
CA SER A 156 2.19 -6.78 0.22
C SER A 156 2.80 -7.70 -0.85
N GLU A 157 2.58 -7.42 -2.13
CA GLU A 157 3.05 -8.27 -3.25
C GLU A 157 4.21 -7.65 -4.01
N LYS A 158 4.24 -6.32 -4.11
CA LYS A 158 5.24 -5.64 -4.93
C LYS A 158 5.55 -4.25 -4.45
N LEU A 159 6.74 -3.78 -4.81
CA LEU A 159 7.17 -2.40 -4.74
C LEU A 159 7.64 -1.95 -6.11
N SER A 160 7.11 -0.85 -6.61
CA SER A 160 7.66 -0.17 -7.78
C SER A 160 7.80 1.33 -7.54
N ILE A 161 8.90 1.91 -8.01
CA ILE A 161 9.16 3.34 -7.99
C ILE A 161 9.32 3.77 -9.44
N ARG A 162 8.42 4.61 -9.93
CA ARG A 162 8.28 4.87 -11.36
C ARG A 162 8.11 3.54 -12.13
N TYR A 163 9.02 3.20 -13.02
CA TYR A 163 9.03 1.95 -13.80
C TYR A 163 9.99 0.90 -13.25
N HIS A 164 10.70 1.20 -12.16
CA HIS A 164 11.63 0.28 -11.51
C HIS A 164 10.88 -0.59 -10.48
N THR A 165 10.96 -1.90 -10.60
CA THR A 165 10.40 -2.86 -9.65
C THR A 165 11.47 -3.40 -8.73
N TYR A 166 11.20 -3.36 -7.42
CA TYR A 166 12.04 -3.93 -6.38
C TYR A 166 11.46 -5.25 -5.91
N GLU A 167 12.19 -6.32 -6.11
CA GLU A 167 11.86 -7.64 -5.56
C GLU A 167 12.37 -7.77 -4.11
N GLU A 168 11.80 -8.71 -3.37
CA GLU A 168 12.21 -9.04 -1.99
C GLU A 168 12.20 -7.85 -1.01
N VAL A 169 11.33 -6.87 -1.24
CA VAL A 169 11.09 -5.75 -0.32
C VAL A 169 9.70 -5.87 0.28
N GLY A 170 9.62 -6.16 1.57
CA GLY A 170 8.37 -6.30 2.30
C GLY A 170 7.69 -4.95 2.55
N PHE A 171 6.36 -4.93 2.43
CA PHE A 171 5.53 -3.74 2.60
C PHE A 171 5.76 -3.01 3.93
N LYS A 172 5.76 -3.77 5.05
CA LYS A 172 5.99 -3.20 6.39
C LYS A 172 7.36 -2.57 6.51
N ASP A 173 8.40 -3.25 6.00
CA ASP A 173 9.78 -2.78 6.10
C ASP A 173 9.98 -1.50 5.29
N PHE A 174 9.36 -1.43 4.11
CA PHE A 174 9.41 -0.24 3.27
C PHE A 174 8.71 0.95 3.94
N VAL A 175 7.47 0.78 4.43
CA VAL A 175 6.74 1.87 5.11
C VAL A 175 7.48 2.35 6.36
N ARG A 176 8.01 1.43 7.18
CA ARG A 176 8.82 1.78 8.35
C ARG A 176 10.17 2.39 7.98
N GLY A 177 10.72 1.97 6.85
CA GLY A 177 11.94 2.54 6.28
C GLY A 177 11.74 3.99 5.85
N LEU A 178 10.64 4.32 5.15
CA LEU A 178 10.27 5.68 4.80
C LEU A 178 10.15 6.59 6.03
N LEU A 179 9.58 6.06 7.11
CA LEU A 179 9.48 6.80 8.37
C LEU A 179 10.85 7.14 8.98
N ARG A 180 11.91 6.41 8.66
CA ARG A 180 13.28 6.64 9.15
C ARG A 180 14.16 7.37 8.13
N ALA A 181 13.75 7.45 6.88
CA ALA A 181 14.48 8.10 5.82
C ALA A 181 14.59 9.62 6.05
N LYS A 182 15.57 10.26 5.45
CA LYS A 182 15.71 11.72 5.47
C LYS A 182 14.77 12.36 4.43
N LEU A 183 13.55 12.63 4.86
CA LEU A 183 12.49 13.29 4.10
C LEU A 183 12.25 14.69 4.63
#